data_74a07d8dc306e9e0ce04b84483b1dc0c
#
_entry.id   74a07d8dc306e9e0ce04b84483b1dc0c
#
_cell.length_a   1.000
_cell.length_b   1.000
_cell.length_c   1.000
_cell.angle_alpha   90.00
_cell.angle_beta   90.00
_cell.angle_gamma   90.00
#
_symmetry.space_group_name_H-M   'P 1'
#
loop_
_entity.id
_entity.type
_entity.pdbx_description
1 polymer ?
#
loop_
_entity_poly.entity_id
_entity_poly.type
_entity_poly.pdbx_seq_one_letter_code
_entity_poly.pdbx_strand_id
1 'polypeptide(L)'
;MKTTYHSKVVSKSRYKQSWRDGNISATRYQRACLDARVSSKYEDINLHVDFWHGEDGVDVKGNNLPDEIWVEFANVQGKPGWTKGSAKWIAFEMCEVGGFIRVERDELLAWCYKNVSAEQVTNKKQAYRKIYQRNGRLDKITKLVIKDLKELNSYKVIPYSQEYISPEGEINLI
;
A
#
# COMPACT_ATOMS: atom_id res chain seq x y z
N MET A 1 -13.26 27.74 24.14
CA MET A 1 -13.70 27.15 22.84
C MET A 1 -12.72 27.45 21.72
N LYS A 2 -11.50 26.83 21.71
CA LYS A 2 -10.50 27.02 20.62
C LYS A 2 -9.79 25.71 20.19
N THR A 3 -10.35 24.53 20.53
CA THR A 3 -9.65 23.26 20.29
C THR A 3 -10.07 22.51 19.02
N THR A 4 -11.14 22.93 18.35
CA THR A 4 -11.70 22.19 17.20
C THR A 4 -11.11 22.59 15.83
N TYR A 5 -10.47 23.76 15.74
CA TYR A 5 -9.96 24.25 14.45
C TYR A 5 -8.62 23.66 14.04
N HIS A 6 -7.75 23.34 15.02
CA HIS A 6 -6.41 22.81 14.74
C HIS A 6 -6.43 21.34 14.26
N SER A 7 -7.35 20.52 14.77
CA SER A 7 -7.43 19.09 14.38
C SER A 7 -7.94 18.89 12.94
N LYS A 8 -8.86 19.75 12.48
CA LYS A 8 -9.38 19.67 11.10
C LYS A 8 -8.36 20.11 10.05
N VAL A 9 -7.51 21.09 10.36
CA VAL A 9 -6.47 21.59 9.42
C VAL A 9 -5.34 20.56 9.27
N VAL A 10 -4.91 19.95 10.38
CA VAL A 10 -3.88 18.91 10.37
C VAL A 10 -4.35 17.65 9.63
N SER A 11 -5.63 17.27 9.76
CA SER A 11 -6.17 16.11 9.03
C SER A 11 -6.24 16.32 7.51
N LYS A 12 -6.61 17.54 7.07
CA LYS A 12 -6.65 17.90 5.63
C LYS A 12 -5.26 17.93 5.00
N SER A 13 -4.24 18.43 5.71
CA SER A 13 -2.87 18.47 5.19
C SER A 13 -2.26 17.05 5.07
N ARG A 14 -2.47 16.19 6.06
CA ARG A 14 -2.01 14.78 6.02
C ARG A 14 -2.73 13.98 4.93
N TYR A 15 -4.02 14.19 4.71
CA TYR A 15 -4.76 13.57 3.63
C TYR A 15 -4.22 13.96 2.26
N LYS A 16 -3.94 15.25 2.04
CA LYS A 16 -3.34 15.74 0.80
C LYS A 16 -1.93 15.17 0.57
N GLN A 17 -1.12 15.03 1.63
CA GLN A 17 0.21 14.45 1.53
C GLN A 17 0.14 12.96 1.16
N SER A 18 -0.67 12.17 1.87
CA SER A 18 -0.87 10.75 1.57
C SER A 18 -1.34 10.49 0.12
N TRP A 19 -2.20 11.38 -0.41
CA TRP A 19 -2.68 11.30 -1.79
C TRP A 19 -1.59 11.62 -2.82
N ARG A 20 -0.72 12.60 -2.52
CA ARG A 20 0.45 12.90 -3.35
C ARG A 20 1.45 11.75 -3.36
N ASP A 21 1.73 11.18 -2.20
CA ASP A 21 2.64 10.04 -2.06
C ASP A 21 2.12 8.83 -2.85
N GLY A 22 0.81 8.54 -2.80
CA GLY A 22 0.17 7.51 -3.60
C GLY A 22 0.31 7.74 -5.11
N ASN A 23 0.08 8.97 -5.59
CA ASN A 23 0.22 9.31 -7.00
C ASN A 23 1.68 9.20 -7.49
N ILE A 24 2.65 9.52 -6.65
CA ILE A 24 4.08 9.36 -6.96
C ILE A 24 4.40 7.87 -7.14
N SER A 25 3.96 7.03 -6.22
CA SER A 25 4.17 5.57 -6.29
C SER A 25 3.52 4.97 -7.54
N ALA A 26 2.30 5.37 -7.86
CA ALA A 26 1.59 4.93 -9.07
C ALA A 26 2.36 5.33 -10.35
N THR A 27 2.85 6.57 -10.41
CA THR A 27 3.66 7.04 -11.56
C THR A 27 4.96 6.24 -11.70
N ARG A 28 5.63 5.92 -10.59
CA ARG A 28 6.84 5.09 -10.61
C ARG A 28 6.55 3.66 -11.06
N TYR A 29 5.42 3.09 -10.61
CA TYR A 29 5.00 1.77 -11.05
C TYR A 29 4.72 1.72 -12.55
N GLN A 30 4.01 2.71 -13.09
CA GLN A 30 3.73 2.82 -14.53
C GLN A 30 5.01 2.87 -15.36
N ARG A 31 6.04 3.58 -14.89
CA ARG A 31 7.35 3.63 -15.57
C ARG A 31 8.11 2.31 -15.49
N ALA A 32 7.98 1.58 -14.38
CA ALA A 32 8.58 0.26 -14.22
C ALA A 32 7.87 -0.83 -15.04
N CYS A 33 6.60 -0.60 -15.42
CA CYS A 33 5.73 -1.52 -16.14
C CYS A 33 5.04 -0.80 -17.30
N LEU A 34 5.77 -0.54 -18.39
CA LEU A 34 5.30 0.23 -19.55
C LEU A 34 4.12 -0.40 -20.29
N ASP A 35 3.92 -1.70 -20.16
CA ASP A 35 2.80 -2.45 -20.73
C ASP A 35 1.51 -2.37 -19.89
N ALA A 36 1.58 -1.76 -18.71
CA ALA A 36 0.44 -1.63 -17.84
C ALA A 36 -0.53 -0.52 -18.32
N ARG A 37 -1.81 -0.88 -18.49
CA ARG A 37 -2.88 0.10 -18.73
C ARG A 37 -3.28 0.76 -17.42
N VAL A 38 -3.37 2.07 -17.40
CA VAL A 38 -3.90 2.83 -16.26
C VAL A 38 -5.40 2.56 -16.11
N SER A 39 -5.86 2.34 -14.91
CA SER A 39 -7.27 2.17 -14.60
C SER A 39 -8.06 3.45 -14.81
N SER A 40 -9.33 3.30 -15.16
CA SER A 40 -10.30 4.40 -15.11
C SER A 40 -10.56 4.78 -13.64
N LYS A 41 -11.09 5.98 -13.41
CA LYS A 41 -11.50 6.42 -12.08
C LYS A 41 -12.50 5.48 -11.40
N TYR A 42 -13.36 4.83 -12.18
CA TYR A 42 -14.32 3.85 -11.66
C TYR A 42 -13.60 2.60 -11.15
N GLU A 43 -12.65 2.08 -11.91
CA GLU A 43 -11.87 0.87 -11.55
C GLU A 43 -11.02 1.12 -10.30
N ASP A 44 -10.35 2.28 -10.23
CA ASP A 44 -9.56 2.69 -9.06
C ASP A 44 -10.44 2.76 -7.79
N ILE A 45 -11.56 3.50 -7.83
CA ILE A 45 -12.38 3.74 -6.64
C ILE A 45 -13.19 2.51 -6.23
N ASN A 46 -13.77 1.76 -7.18
CA ASN A 46 -14.75 0.70 -6.88
C ASN A 46 -14.13 -0.70 -6.88
N LEU A 47 -13.06 -0.92 -7.64
CA LEU A 47 -12.41 -2.21 -7.75
C LEU A 47 -11.09 -2.25 -6.98
N HIS A 48 -10.57 -1.10 -6.52
CA HIS A 48 -9.22 -0.96 -5.95
C HIS A 48 -8.16 -1.54 -6.90
N VAL A 49 -8.19 -1.08 -8.16
CA VAL A 49 -7.25 -1.45 -9.21
C VAL A 49 -6.66 -0.17 -9.80
N ASP A 50 -5.36 0.02 -9.67
CA ASP A 50 -4.63 1.17 -10.23
C ASP A 50 -4.18 0.92 -11.67
N PHE A 51 -3.79 -0.31 -11.98
CA PHE A 51 -3.26 -0.72 -13.29
C PHE A 51 -3.75 -2.11 -13.70
N TRP A 52 -3.71 -2.37 -15.01
CA TRP A 52 -4.04 -3.65 -15.60
C TRP A 52 -2.88 -4.17 -16.46
N HIS A 53 -2.49 -5.42 -16.24
CA HIS A 53 -1.64 -6.20 -17.12
C HIS A 53 -2.50 -7.27 -17.78
N GLY A 54 -3.00 -6.98 -19.01
CA GLY A 54 -4.07 -7.80 -19.61
C GLY A 54 -5.32 -7.77 -18.73
N GLU A 55 -5.73 -8.93 -18.22
CA GLU A 55 -6.90 -9.06 -17.33
C GLU A 55 -6.52 -9.00 -15.84
N ASP A 56 -5.26 -8.97 -15.51
CA ASP A 56 -4.78 -8.96 -14.13
C ASP A 56 -4.69 -7.54 -13.58
N GLY A 57 -5.56 -7.21 -12.64
CA GLY A 57 -5.55 -5.93 -11.93
C GLY A 57 -4.42 -5.85 -10.89
N VAL A 58 -3.82 -4.68 -10.75
CA VAL A 58 -2.77 -4.36 -9.76
C VAL A 58 -3.20 -3.16 -8.93
N ASP A 59 -3.10 -3.28 -7.61
CA ASP A 59 -3.27 -2.19 -6.65
C ASP A 59 -1.89 -1.81 -6.10
N VAL A 60 -1.47 -0.55 -6.30
CA VAL A 60 -0.15 -0.03 -5.91
C VAL A 60 -0.22 0.63 -4.56
N LYS A 61 0.61 0.21 -3.64
CA LYS A 61 0.70 0.77 -2.29
C LYS A 61 2.01 1.54 -2.12
N GLY A 62 1.90 2.86 -2.06
CA GLY A 62 3.00 3.73 -1.67
C GLY A 62 3.43 3.44 -0.23
N ASN A 63 4.73 3.37 0.00
CA ASN A 63 5.28 3.07 1.31
C ASN A 63 6.52 3.92 1.57
N ASN A 64 6.51 4.65 2.70
CA ASN A 64 7.62 5.47 3.15
C ASN A 64 8.50 4.77 4.18
N LEU A 65 8.25 3.49 4.44
CA LEU A 65 9.02 2.70 5.40
C LEU A 65 9.97 1.76 4.64
N PRO A 66 11.20 1.59 5.09
CA PRO A 66 12.19 0.85 4.32
C PRO A 66 11.87 -0.64 4.19
N ASP A 67 11.44 -1.28 5.26
CA ASP A 67 11.28 -2.75 5.35
C ASP A 67 9.90 -3.20 5.86
N GLU A 68 9.01 -2.26 6.20
CA GLU A 68 7.68 -2.53 6.76
C GLU A 68 6.56 -2.21 5.77
N ILE A 69 5.53 -3.04 5.74
CA ILE A 69 4.27 -2.78 5.03
C ILE A 69 3.07 -2.85 5.98
N TRP A 70 1.97 -2.24 5.56
CA TRP A 70 0.69 -2.28 6.27
C TRP A 70 -0.35 -2.97 5.40
N VAL A 71 -0.91 -4.07 5.92
CA VAL A 71 -2.01 -4.80 5.30
C VAL A 71 -3.31 -4.38 5.95
N GLU A 72 -4.28 -3.91 5.15
CA GLU A 72 -5.56 -3.38 5.62
C GLU A 72 -6.70 -4.36 5.37
N PHE A 73 -7.25 -4.92 6.46
CA PHE A 73 -8.43 -5.78 6.42
C PHE A 73 -9.74 -5.00 6.49
N ALA A 74 -9.74 -3.90 7.26
CA ALA A 74 -10.85 -2.95 7.32
C ALA A 74 -10.30 -1.52 7.32
N ASN A 75 -10.99 -0.62 6.62
CA ASN A 75 -10.61 0.78 6.54
C ASN A 75 -11.05 1.59 7.79
N VAL A 76 -10.74 2.87 7.82
CA VAL A 76 -11.02 3.78 8.96
C VAL A 76 -12.50 3.87 9.34
N GLN A 77 -13.42 3.50 8.45
CA GLN A 77 -14.87 3.47 8.67
C GLN A 77 -15.38 2.06 9.04
N GLY A 78 -14.49 1.07 9.16
CA GLY A 78 -14.85 -0.33 9.42
C GLY A 78 -15.36 -1.09 8.18
N LYS A 79 -15.35 -0.46 6.99
CA LYS A 79 -15.67 -1.14 5.73
C LYS A 79 -14.52 -2.05 5.30
N PRO A 80 -14.77 -3.03 4.42
CA PRO A 80 -13.70 -3.86 3.87
C PRO A 80 -12.52 -3.00 3.37
N GLY A 81 -11.31 -3.39 3.74
CA GLY A 81 -10.08 -2.76 3.26
C GLY A 81 -9.71 -3.24 1.86
N TRP A 82 -8.60 -2.72 1.32
CA TRP A 82 -8.13 -3.05 -0.02
C TRP A 82 -7.84 -4.55 -0.23
N THR A 83 -7.57 -5.31 0.83
CA THR A 83 -7.43 -6.78 0.76
C THR A 83 -8.70 -7.49 0.25
N LYS A 84 -9.83 -6.81 0.25
CA LYS A 84 -11.12 -7.29 -0.30
C LYS A 84 -11.47 -6.65 -1.65
N GLY A 85 -10.55 -5.87 -2.25
CA GLY A 85 -10.68 -5.32 -3.59
C GLY A 85 -10.62 -6.40 -4.68
N SER A 86 -10.69 -5.97 -5.95
CA SER A 86 -10.69 -6.85 -7.12
C SER A 86 -9.30 -7.01 -7.75
N ALA A 87 -8.28 -6.28 -7.28
CA ALA A 87 -6.94 -6.46 -7.79
C ALA A 87 -6.42 -7.88 -7.52
N LYS A 88 -5.86 -8.53 -8.51
CA LYS A 88 -5.17 -9.82 -8.36
C LYS A 88 -3.82 -9.64 -7.67
N TRP A 89 -3.13 -8.55 -7.98
CA TRP A 89 -1.79 -8.26 -7.49
C TRP A 89 -1.77 -7.03 -6.62
N ILE A 90 -0.97 -7.08 -5.56
CA ILE A 90 -0.62 -5.91 -4.75
C ILE A 90 0.86 -5.61 -4.96
N ALA A 91 1.17 -4.36 -5.31
CA ALA A 91 2.55 -3.89 -5.50
C ALA A 91 2.90 -2.87 -4.41
N PHE A 92 3.75 -3.27 -3.47
CA PHE A 92 4.25 -2.39 -2.42
C PHE A 92 5.53 -1.70 -2.90
N GLU A 93 5.55 -0.37 -2.90
CA GLU A 93 6.79 0.37 -3.14
C GLU A 93 7.74 0.19 -1.95
N MET A 94 8.94 -0.29 -2.22
CA MET A 94 9.94 -0.59 -1.20
C MET A 94 11.31 -0.01 -1.62
N CYS A 95 11.70 1.09 -1.00
CA CYS A 95 12.95 1.77 -1.33
C CYS A 95 14.19 0.88 -1.15
N GLU A 96 14.20 -0.01 -0.15
CA GLU A 96 15.33 -0.91 0.09
C GLU A 96 15.58 -1.91 -1.04
N VAL A 97 14.55 -2.31 -1.77
CA VAL A 97 14.72 -3.19 -2.93
C VAL A 97 14.88 -2.41 -4.24
N GLY A 98 14.84 -1.08 -4.18
CA GLY A 98 14.96 -0.22 -5.36
C GLY A 98 13.79 -0.44 -6.35
N GLY A 99 12.57 -0.61 -5.86
CA GLY A 99 11.43 -0.89 -6.71
C GLY A 99 10.17 -1.29 -5.94
N PHE A 100 9.42 -2.23 -6.51
CA PHE A 100 8.19 -2.75 -5.93
C PHE A 100 8.33 -4.23 -5.59
N ILE A 101 7.77 -4.64 -4.46
CA ILE A 101 7.49 -6.04 -4.17
C ILE A 101 6.05 -6.29 -4.60
N ARG A 102 5.85 -7.16 -5.60
CA ARG A 102 4.54 -7.60 -6.06
C ARG A 102 4.24 -8.99 -5.53
N VAL A 103 3.04 -9.16 -4.97
CA VAL A 103 2.52 -10.43 -4.47
C VAL A 103 1.07 -10.62 -4.91
N GLU A 104 0.61 -11.85 -5.00
CA GLU A 104 -0.79 -12.15 -5.23
C GLU A 104 -1.62 -11.84 -3.98
N ARG A 105 -2.72 -11.09 -4.16
CA ARG A 105 -3.57 -10.63 -3.04
C ARG A 105 -4.13 -11.79 -2.23
N ASP A 106 -4.67 -12.81 -2.90
CA ASP A 106 -5.33 -13.92 -2.22
C ASP A 106 -4.33 -14.80 -1.46
N GLU A 107 -3.12 -14.99 -2.01
CA GLU A 107 -2.03 -15.67 -1.31
C GLU A 107 -1.58 -14.88 -0.08
N LEU A 108 -1.39 -13.56 -0.22
CA LEU A 108 -1.07 -12.68 0.92
C LEU A 108 -2.15 -12.77 2.01
N LEU A 109 -3.42 -12.74 1.61
CA LEU A 109 -4.53 -12.82 2.55
C LEU A 109 -4.59 -14.17 3.28
N ALA A 110 -4.40 -15.27 2.56
CA ALA A 110 -4.33 -16.62 3.13
C ALA A 110 -3.15 -16.75 4.10
N TRP A 111 -1.99 -16.20 3.74
CA TRP A 111 -0.83 -16.14 4.61
C TRP A 111 -1.12 -15.33 5.90
N CYS A 112 -1.77 -14.18 5.76
CA CYS A 112 -2.18 -13.35 6.91
C CYS A 112 -3.13 -14.11 7.84
N TYR A 113 -4.13 -14.80 7.33
CA TYR A 113 -5.05 -15.59 8.17
C TYR A 113 -4.35 -16.69 8.98
N LYS A 114 -3.28 -17.23 8.46
CA LYS A 114 -2.48 -18.26 9.14
C LYS A 114 -1.49 -17.69 10.16
N ASN A 115 -0.89 -16.52 9.88
CA ASN A 115 0.29 -16.03 10.58
C ASN A 115 0.05 -14.76 11.40
N VAL A 116 -1.09 -14.07 11.22
CA VAL A 116 -1.45 -12.87 11.98
C VAL A 116 -2.35 -13.26 13.15
N SER A 117 -1.94 -12.91 14.36
CA SER A 117 -2.73 -13.12 15.57
C SER A 117 -4.01 -12.26 15.55
N ALA A 118 -5.13 -12.82 16.02
CA ALA A 118 -6.37 -12.08 16.24
C ALA A 118 -6.28 -11.10 17.43
N GLU A 119 -5.19 -11.10 18.18
CA GLU A 119 -4.94 -10.16 19.27
C GLU A 119 -5.01 -8.72 18.77
N GLN A 120 -5.86 -7.91 19.39
CA GLN A 120 -6.00 -6.49 19.06
C GLN A 120 -5.05 -5.66 19.91
N VAL A 121 -4.33 -4.75 19.26
CA VAL A 121 -3.41 -3.80 19.88
C VAL A 121 -3.72 -2.38 19.43
N THR A 122 -3.49 -1.41 20.32
CA THR A 122 -3.66 0.03 20.03
C THR A 122 -2.32 0.75 19.93
N ASN A 123 -1.22 0.08 20.25
CA ASN A 123 0.14 0.61 20.11
C ASN A 123 0.75 0.15 18.78
N LYS A 124 1.11 1.09 17.92
CA LYS A 124 1.74 0.85 16.61
C LYS A 124 3.00 -0.03 16.70
N LYS A 125 3.78 0.09 17.78
CA LYS A 125 4.99 -0.71 17.98
C LYS A 125 4.70 -2.20 18.16
N GLN A 126 3.50 -2.56 18.60
CA GLN A 126 3.06 -3.93 18.83
C GLN A 126 2.30 -4.54 17.64
N ALA A 127 2.18 -3.81 16.53
CA ALA A 127 1.34 -4.18 15.39
C ALA A 127 1.90 -5.33 14.53
N TYR A 128 3.16 -5.74 14.75
CA TYR A 128 3.77 -6.79 13.95
C TYR A 128 3.02 -8.12 14.14
N ARG A 129 2.45 -8.62 13.05
CA ARG A 129 1.62 -9.84 12.98
C ARG A 129 0.46 -9.85 14.02
N LYS A 130 -0.09 -8.67 14.36
CA LYS A 130 -1.26 -8.48 15.23
C LYS A 130 -2.23 -7.51 14.61
N ILE A 131 -3.50 -7.54 15.05
CA ILE A 131 -4.50 -6.59 14.57
C ILE A 131 -4.33 -5.26 15.30
N TYR A 132 -3.81 -4.27 14.58
CA TYR A 132 -3.69 -2.91 15.10
C TYR A 132 -4.91 -2.09 14.71
N GLN A 133 -5.53 -1.46 15.71
CA GLN A 133 -6.62 -0.52 15.55
C GLN A 133 -6.22 0.83 16.11
N ARG A 134 -6.30 1.86 15.28
CA ARG A 134 -6.00 3.24 15.70
C ARG A 134 -7.09 3.78 16.61
N ASN A 135 -6.72 4.52 17.67
CA ASN A 135 -7.68 5.14 18.57
C ASN A 135 -8.70 6.01 17.82
N GLY A 136 -9.98 5.83 18.14
CA GLY A 136 -11.09 6.55 17.51
C GLY A 136 -11.37 6.17 16.05
N ARG A 137 -10.84 5.05 15.55
CA ARG A 137 -11.08 4.53 14.19
C ARG A 137 -11.53 3.07 14.26
N LEU A 138 -12.15 2.60 13.17
CA LEU A 138 -12.64 1.22 13.05
C LEU A 138 -11.75 0.36 12.16
N ASP A 139 -10.59 0.88 11.77
CA ASP A 139 -9.65 0.17 10.91
C ASP A 139 -9.06 -1.06 11.62
N LYS A 140 -8.81 -2.09 10.80
CA LYS A 140 -8.09 -3.29 11.20
C LYS A 140 -6.93 -3.47 10.24
N ILE A 141 -5.74 -3.20 10.72
CA ILE A 141 -4.52 -3.30 9.91
C ILE A 141 -3.49 -4.14 10.64
N THR A 142 -2.57 -4.72 9.91
CA THR A 142 -1.41 -5.42 10.49
C THR A 142 -0.13 -4.93 9.86
N LYS A 143 0.94 -4.95 10.61
CA LYS A 143 2.28 -4.69 10.11
C LYS A 143 2.96 -6.00 9.75
N LEU A 144 3.52 -6.06 8.54
CA LEU A 144 4.39 -7.11 8.06
C LEU A 144 5.75 -6.52 7.67
N VAL A 145 6.75 -7.37 7.49
CA VAL A 145 8.08 -6.99 7.01
C VAL A 145 8.40 -7.70 5.69
N ILE A 146 9.41 -7.25 4.96
CA ILE A 146 9.83 -7.86 3.69
C ILE A 146 10.07 -9.36 3.82
N LYS A 147 10.62 -9.81 4.96
CA LYS A 147 10.86 -11.23 5.22
C LYS A 147 9.57 -12.07 5.15
N ASP A 148 8.45 -11.52 5.63
CA ASP A 148 7.15 -12.19 5.61
C ASP A 148 6.66 -12.36 4.16
N LEU A 149 6.85 -11.34 3.33
CA LEU A 149 6.47 -11.38 1.91
C LEU A 149 7.30 -12.40 1.11
N LYS A 150 8.56 -12.61 1.49
CA LYS A 150 9.44 -13.62 0.86
C LYS A 150 8.98 -15.06 1.08
N GLU A 151 8.06 -15.29 2.04
CA GLU A 151 7.45 -16.61 2.25
C GLU A 151 6.35 -16.93 1.22
N LEU A 152 5.91 -15.93 0.43
CA LEU A 152 4.87 -16.09 -0.59
C LEU A 152 5.49 -16.62 -1.90
N ASN A 153 4.84 -17.61 -2.52
CA ASN A 153 5.30 -18.16 -3.80
C ASN A 153 5.22 -17.13 -4.93
N SER A 154 4.25 -16.22 -4.84
CA SER A 154 4.04 -15.14 -5.81
C SER A 154 4.97 -13.93 -5.63
N TYR A 155 5.86 -13.94 -4.62
CA TYR A 155 6.80 -12.86 -4.37
C TYR A 155 7.65 -12.55 -5.59
N LYS A 156 7.60 -11.30 -6.04
CA LYS A 156 8.40 -10.83 -7.16
C LYS A 156 8.85 -9.38 -6.92
N VAL A 157 10.13 -9.10 -7.18
CA VAL A 157 10.65 -7.73 -7.22
C VAL A 157 10.51 -7.18 -8.63
N ILE A 158 9.96 -5.97 -8.75
CA ILE A 158 9.89 -5.16 -9.97
C ILE A 158 10.79 -3.95 -9.72
N PRO A 159 12.00 -3.89 -10.30
CA PRO A 159 12.90 -2.77 -10.08
C PRO A 159 12.34 -1.48 -10.69
N TYR A 160 12.75 -0.33 -10.16
CA TYR A 160 12.52 0.95 -10.84
C TYR A 160 13.16 0.91 -12.23
N SER A 161 12.60 1.65 -13.20
CA SER A 161 13.29 1.83 -14.48
C SER A 161 14.61 2.57 -14.25
N GLN A 162 15.67 2.21 -15.00
CA GLN A 162 17.01 2.79 -14.82
C GLN A 162 17.07 4.31 -15.04
N GLU A 163 16.10 4.88 -15.75
CA GLU A 163 15.97 6.33 -15.96
C GLU A 163 15.61 7.11 -14.68
N TYR A 164 15.38 6.42 -13.57
CA TYR A 164 14.84 7.01 -12.35
C TYR A 164 15.83 7.06 -11.17
N ILE A 165 17.08 6.67 -11.34
CA ILE A 165 18.06 6.73 -10.26
C ILE A 165 18.72 8.12 -10.25
N SER A 166 18.00 9.14 -9.78
CA SER A 166 18.61 10.34 -9.25
C SER A 166 18.82 10.15 -7.74
N PRO A 167 20.04 10.36 -7.22
CA PRO A 167 20.33 10.28 -5.79
C PRO A 167 19.53 11.28 -4.94
N GLU A 168 18.94 12.30 -5.56
CA GLU A 168 18.27 13.43 -4.90
C GLU A 168 16.74 13.41 -5.04
N GLY A 169 16.15 12.38 -5.62
CA GLY A 169 14.69 12.26 -5.72
C GLY A 169 14.01 13.24 -6.69
N GLU A 170 14.77 13.99 -7.46
CA GLU A 170 14.24 14.87 -8.49
C GLU A 170 13.94 14.09 -9.78
N ILE A 171 12.74 14.31 -10.30
CA ILE A 171 12.27 13.78 -11.58
C ILE A 171 12.97 14.57 -12.68
N ASN A 172 14.05 14.07 -13.23
CA ASN A 172 14.53 14.57 -14.51
C ASN A 172 13.56 14.11 -15.60
N LEU A 173 12.64 15.00 -15.96
CA LEU A 173 11.85 14.91 -17.18
C LEU A 173 12.80 15.21 -18.35
N ILE A 174 13.20 14.16 -19.09
CA ILE A 174 13.69 14.31 -20.46
C ILE A 174 12.53 14.04 -21.39
#